data_aa4d0b8a0f4b09e8e2382f57a9aa319c
#
_entry.id   aa4d0b8a0f4b09e8e2382f57a9aa319c
#
_cell.length_a   1.000
_cell.length_b   1.000
_cell.length_c   1.000
_cell.angle_alpha   90.00
_cell.angle_beta   90.00
_cell.angle_gamma   90.00
#
_symmetry.space_group_name_H-M   'P 1'
#
loop_
_entity.id
_entity.type
_entity.pdbx_description
1 polymer ?
#
loop_
_entity_poly.entity_id
_entity_poly.type
_entity_poly.pdbx_seq_one_letter_code
_entity_poly.pdbx_strand_id
1 'polypeptide(L)'
;MTGQPLPGFRDFFPPEHAALRAIFSAWREASRCSGFTEYEGPELESLELYTEKSGEEIVGQLYHFQDKGEREVALRPEMTPTLARMVASQHRNYRKPIKWFSVPRLFRYERPQKGRHREHYQWNCDMVGEKSAMAEAELIGTLCLGLSLLGLNSQDVVVRVSDRSWWDTFLEKHGVGEKERPSILRTLDRLDGATAEQRREKLGALAGAVGR
;
A
#
# COMPACT_ATOMS: atom_id res chain seq x y z
N MET A 1 -7.81 -26.61 -25.52
CA MET A 1 -7.43 -25.42 -24.73
C MET A 1 -8.49 -25.25 -23.66
N THR A 2 -8.12 -25.33 -22.41
CA THR A 2 -9.03 -25.12 -21.30
C THR A 2 -9.25 -23.61 -21.16
N GLY A 3 -10.24 -23.00 -21.71
CA GLY A 3 -10.49 -21.55 -21.72
C GLY A 3 -10.52 -20.85 -20.32
N GLN A 4 -9.63 -21.26 -19.43
CA GLN A 4 -9.50 -20.76 -18.06
C GLN A 4 -8.28 -19.80 -17.97
N PRO A 5 -8.40 -18.69 -17.24
CA PRO A 5 -7.27 -17.81 -16.99
C PRO A 5 -6.16 -18.52 -16.20
N LEU A 6 -4.96 -17.95 -16.20
CA LEU A 6 -3.85 -18.46 -15.38
C LEU A 6 -4.22 -18.44 -13.88
N PRO A 7 -3.68 -19.36 -13.07
CA PRO A 7 -3.93 -19.38 -11.63
C PRO A 7 -3.60 -18.04 -10.97
N GLY A 8 -4.57 -17.46 -10.26
CA GLY A 8 -4.44 -16.16 -9.59
C GLY A 8 -4.82 -14.96 -10.46
N PHE A 9 -5.24 -15.17 -11.71
CA PHE A 9 -5.81 -14.16 -12.60
C PHE A 9 -7.32 -14.37 -12.77
N ARG A 10 -8.05 -13.34 -13.19
CA ARG A 10 -9.50 -13.38 -13.31
C ARG A 10 -9.95 -12.72 -14.60
N ASP A 11 -10.98 -13.29 -15.19
CA ASP A 11 -11.81 -12.60 -16.16
C ASP A 11 -12.85 -11.75 -15.44
N PHE A 12 -13.17 -10.60 -15.98
CA PHE A 12 -14.25 -9.75 -15.52
C PHE A 12 -15.28 -9.65 -16.64
N PHE A 13 -16.35 -10.41 -16.51
CA PHE A 13 -17.48 -10.31 -17.44
C PHE A 13 -18.22 -8.99 -17.26
N PRO A 14 -19.10 -8.58 -18.19
CA PRO A 14 -19.69 -7.24 -18.17
C PRO A 14 -20.31 -6.81 -16.84
N PRO A 15 -21.07 -7.63 -16.08
CA PRO A 15 -21.60 -7.23 -14.79
C PRO A 15 -20.53 -6.97 -13.73
N GLU A 16 -19.55 -7.88 -13.59
CA GLU A 16 -18.45 -7.77 -12.64
C GLU A 16 -17.55 -6.59 -12.99
N HIS A 17 -17.31 -6.39 -14.29
CA HIS A 17 -16.52 -5.24 -14.76
C HIS A 17 -17.25 -3.92 -14.50
N ALA A 18 -18.58 -3.86 -14.63
CA ALA A 18 -19.37 -2.68 -14.31
C ALA A 18 -19.26 -2.32 -12.82
N ALA A 19 -19.34 -3.31 -11.92
CA ALA A 19 -19.14 -3.11 -10.48
C ALA A 19 -17.71 -2.59 -10.16
N LEU A 20 -16.69 -3.16 -10.78
CA LEU A 20 -15.30 -2.72 -10.63
C LEU A 20 -15.13 -1.26 -11.10
N ARG A 21 -15.72 -0.90 -12.23
CA ARG A 21 -15.69 0.47 -12.74
C ARG A 21 -16.41 1.47 -11.83
N ALA A 22 -17.49 1.08 -11.18
CA ALA A 22 -18.16 1.93 -10.19
C ALA A 22 -17.23 2.27 -9.01
N ILE A 23 -16.48 1.28 -8.52
CA ILE A 23 -15.46 1.48 -7.48
C ILE A 23 -14.38 2.46 -7.97
N PHE A 24 -13.83 2.25 -9.17
CA PHE A 24 -12.80 3.14 -9.73
C PHE A 24 -13.31 4.57 -9.95
N SER A 25 -14.57 4.72 -10.32
CA SER A 25 -15.18 6.04 -10.49
C SER A 25 -15.28 6.79 -9.16
N ALA A 26 -15.67 6.11 -8.08
CA ALA A 26 -15.71 6.69 -6.73
C ALA A 26 -14.30 7.11 -6.25
N TRP A 27 -13.29 6.27 -6.46
CA TRP A 27 -11.89 6.59 -6.11
C TRP A 27 -11.36 7.79 -6.89
N ARG A 28 -11.61 7.83 -8.21
CA ARG A 28 -11.21 8.97 -9.06
C ARG A 28 -11.90 10.24 -8.66
N GLU A 29 -13.18 10.18 -8.32
CA GLU A 29 -13.94 11.34 -7.89
C GLU A 29 -13.44 11.86 -6.55
N ALA A 30 -13.25 11.00 -5.55
CA ALA A 30 -12.68 11.38 -4.26
C ALA A 30 -11.30 12.05 -4.42
N SER A 31 -10.43 11.47 -5.25
CA SER A 31 -9.10 12.02 -5.52
C SER A 31 -9.19 13.41 -6.15
N ARG A 32 -10.04 13.59 -7.16
CA ARG A 32 -10.22 14.89 -7.84
C ARG A 32 -10.80 15.96 -6.91
N CYS A 33 -11.80 15.59 -6.10
CA CYS A 33 -12.38 16.50 -5.10
C CYS A 33 -11.35 16.94 -4.05
N SER A 34 -10.37 16.08 -3.75
CA SER A 34 -9.26 16.37 -2.85
C SER A 34 -8.07 17.04 -3.54
N GLY A 35 -8.19 17.42 -4.83
CA GLY A 35 -7.16 18.15 -5.57
C GLY A 35 -5.99 17.29 -6.05
N PHE A 36 -6.15 15.97 -6.14
CA PHE A 36 -5.16 15.07 -6.73
C PHE A 36 -5.32 14.98 -8.24
N THR A 37 -4.20 14.90 -8.96
CA THR A 37 -4.16 14.70 -10.41
C THR A 37 -3.82 13.26 -10.73
N GLU A 38 -4.57 12.65 -11.66
CA GLU A 38 -4.34 11.27 -12.09
C GLU A 38 -3.04 11.16 -12.88
N TYR A 39 -2.25 10.14 -12.59
CA TYR A 39 -1.07 9.76 -13.34
C TYR A 39 -1.06 8.27 -13.62
N GLU A 40 -0.28 7.85 -14.59
CA GLU A 40 -0.05 6.44 -14.91
C GLU A 40 1.42 6.26 -15.30
N GLY A 41 1.96 5.09 -15.01
CA GLY A 41 3.28 4.64 -15.43
C GLY A 41 3.19 3.28 -16.14
N PRO A 42 4.26 2.81 -16.78
CA PRO A 42 4.23 1.53 -17.48
C PRO A 42 3.99 0.36 -16.51
N GLU A 43 3.28 -0.66 -16.98
CA GLU A 43 3.10 -1.90 -16.22
C GLU A 43 4.38 -2.74 -16.17
N LEU A 44 5.25 -2.57 -17.17
CA LEU A 44 6.53 -3.25 -17.30
C LEU A 44 7.66 -2.24 -17.07
N GLU A 45 8.51 -2.52 -16.10
CA GLU A 45 9.66 -1.69 -15.71
C GLU A 45 10.93 -2.53 -15.69
N SER A 46 12.10 -1.89 -15.55
CA SER A 46 13.34 -2.63 -15.29
C SER A 46 13.28 -3.34 -13.95
N LEU A 47 13.78 -4.57 -13.86
CA LEU A 47 13.86 -5.33 -12.62
C LEU A 47 14.64 -4.57 -11.53
N GLU A 48 15.68 -3.84 -11.90
CA GLU A 48 16.52 -3.03 -11.05
C GLU A 48 15.73 -2.03 -10.21
N LEU A 49 14.69 -1.40 -10.79
CA LEU A 49 13.84 -0.44 -10.09
C LEU A 49 13.21 -1.00 -8.80
N TYR A 50 12.98 -2.31 -8.74
CA TYR A 50 12.37 -2.97 -7.58
C TYR A 50 13.41 -3.58 -6.65
N THR A 51 14.55 -4.01 -7.15
CA THR A 51 15.60 -4.67 -6.36
C THR A 51 16.45 -3.69 -5.55
N GLU A 52 16.68 -2.49 -6.06
CA GLU A 52 17.45 -1.45 -5.36
C GLU A 52 16.94 -1.14 -3.94
N LYS A 53 15.61 -1.12 -3.75
CA LYS A 53 14.99 -0.79 -2.48
C LYS A 53 14.74 -2.00 -1.59
N SER A 54 14.31 -3.10 -2.17
CA SER A 54 13.71 -4.24 -1.44
C SER A 54 14.65 -5.45 -1.35
N GLY A 55 15.82 -5.37 -1.97
CA GLY A 55 16.79 -6.46 -2.01
C GLY A 55 16.35 -7.64 -2.87
N GLU A 56 17.14 -8.71 -2.87
CA GLU A 56 16.88 -9.89 -3.71
C GLU A 56 15.66 -10.71 -3.28
N GLU A 57 15.19 -10.56 -2.05
CA GLU A 57 14.01 -11.30 -1.54
C GLU A 57 12.74 -11.00 -2.33
N ILE A 58 12.61 -9.79 -2.88
CA ILE A 58 11.43 -9.40 -3.66
C ILE A 58 11.36 -10.15 -4.99
N VAL A 59 12.49 -10.56 -5.56
CA VAL A 59 12.56 -11.23 -6.88
C VAL A 59 11.68 -12.47 -6.92
N GLY A 60 11.63 -13.23 -5.82
CA GLY A 60 10.75 -14.40 -5.68
C GLY A 60 9.24 -14.09 -5.73
N GLN A 61 8.87 -12.82 -5.58
CA GLN A 61 7.48 -12.35 -5.61
C GLN A 61 7.14 -11.56 -6.89
N LEU A 62 8.08 -11.46 -7.83
CA LEU A 62 7.91 -10.72 -9.09
C LEU A 62 7.57 -11.64 -10.25
N TYR A 63 6.77 -11.13 -11.18
CA TYR A 63 6.74 -11.62 -12.56
C TYR A 63 7.87 -10.92 -13.31
N HIS A 64 9.02 -11.58 -13.45
CA HIS A 64 10.17 -11.04 -14.16
C HIS A 64 10.63 -11.99 -15.25
N PHE A 65 11.23 -11.43 -16.28
CA PHE A 65 11.76 -12.17 -17.43
C PHE A 65 12.72 -11.29 -18.23
N GLN A 66 13.50 -11.92 -19.09
CA GLN A 66 14.33 -11.21 -20.05
C GLN A 66 13.52 -10.92 -21.31
N ASP A 67 13.51 -9.67 -21.75
CA ASP A 67 12.84 -9.29 -22.99
C ASP A 67 13.68 -9.62 -24.23
N LYS A 68 13.14 -9.40 -25.45
CA LYS A 68 13.86 -9.67 -26.70
C LYS A 68 15.12 -8.80 -26.91
N GLY A 69 15.27 -7.73 -26.13
CA GLY A 69 16.44 -6.86 -26.12
C GLY A 69 17.41 -7.19 -24.99
N GLU A 70 17.30 -8.40 -24.41
CA GLU A 70 18.16 -8.90 -23.33
C GLU A 70 18.11 -8.05 -22.04
N ARG A 71 17.01 -7.29 -21.82
CA ARG A 71 16.82 -6.49 -20.62
C ARG A 71 16.04 -7.28 -19.60
N GLU A 72 16.52 -7.29 -18.35
CA GLU A 72 15.77 -7.84 -17.21
C GLU A 72 14.62 -6.89 -16.85
N VAL A 73 13.39 -7.38 -16.99
CA VAL A 73 12.17 -6.61 -16.78
C VAL A 73 11.22 -7.31 -15.83
N ALA A 74 10.36 -6.55 -15.17
CA ALA A 74 9.35 -7.09 -14.27
C ALA A 74 8.02 -6.35 -14.39
N LEU A 75 6.92 -7.09 -14.24
CA LEU A 75 5.61 -6.47 -14.02
C LEU A 75 5.57 -5.84 -12.64
N ARG A 76 5.07 -4.61 -12.58
CA ARG A 76 5.02 -3.82 -11.35
C ARG A 76 4.24 -4.50 -10.21
N PRO A 77 4.87 -4.77 -9.04
CA PRO A 77 4.20 -5.34 -7.86
C PRO A 77 3.53 -4.27 -6.99
N GLU A 78 3.98 -3.04 -7.14
CA GLU A 78 3.54 -1.81 -6.45
C GLU A 78 3.81 -0.58 -7.33
N MET A 79 3.20 0.55 -6.98
CA MET A 79 3.31 1.78 -7.78
C MET A 79 4.39 2.74 -7.28
N THR A 80 4.77 2.65 -6.02
CA THR A 80 5.69 3.60 -5.37
C THR A 80 7.04 3.75 -6.08
N PRO A 81 7.75 2.70 -6.52
CA PRO A 81 9.01 2.87 -7.26
C PRO A 81 8.83 3.59 -8.59
N THR A 82 7.79 3.26 -9.36
CA THR A 82 7.46 3.97 -10.61
C THR A 82 7.17 5.45 -10.34
N LEU A 83 6.36 5.77 -9.32
CA LEU A 83 6.09 7.14 -8.90
C LEU A 83 7.39 7.87 -8.54
N ALA A 84 8.24 7.25 -7.72
CA ALA A 84 9.51 7.85 -7.31
C ALA A 84 10.40 8.20 -8.52
N ARG A 85 10.52 7.29 -9.48
CA ARG A 85 11.24 7.51 -10.74
C ARG A 85 10.65 8.68 -11.54
N MET A 86 9.32 8.73 -11.67
CA MET A 86 8.62 9.80 -12.41
C MET A 86 8.81 11.14 -11.72
N VAL A 87 8.63 11.21 -10.41
CA VAL A 87 8.85 12.43 -9.62
C VAL A 87 10.31 12.87 -9.70
N ALA A 88 11.27 11.96 -9.54
CA ALA A 88 12.69 12.29 -9.62
C ALA A 88 13.05 12.94 -10.97
N SER A 89 12.48 12.46 -12.07
CA SER A 89 12.76 12.97 -13.42
C SER A 89 12.11 14.34 -13.70
N GLN A 90 10.99 14.70 -13.06
CA GLN A 90 10.18 15.84 -13.43
C GLN A 90 9.78 16.78 -12.27
N HIS A 91 10.21 16.53 -11.03
CA HIS A 91 9.74 17.24 -9.83
C HIS A 91 9.89 18.76 -9.90
N ARG A 92 10.85 19.26 -10.69
CA ARG A 92 11.08 20.71 -10.86
C ARG A 92 9.98 21.40 -11.68
N ASN A 93 9.25 20.64 -12.49
CA ASN A 93 8.20 21.14 -13.36
C ASN A 93 6.84 21.24 -12.64
N TYR A 94 6.76 20.77 -11.39
CA TYR A 94 5.50 20.74 -10.65
C TYR A 94 5.59 21.57 -9.37
N ARG A 95 4.52 22.33 -9.10
CA ARG A 95 4.35 23.06 -7.85
C ARG A 95 4.21 22.07 -6.69
N LYS A 96 4.81 22.40 -5.56
CA LYS A 96 4.69 21.62 -4.32
C LYS A 96 3.53 22.10 -3.45
N PRO A 97 2.85 21.22 -2.70
CA PRO A 97 3.01 19.76 -2.75
C PRO A 97 2.51 19.17 -4.08
N ILE A 98 3.21 18.15 -4.58
CA ILE A 98 2.73 17.36 -5.72
C ILE A 98 1.69 16.39 -5.15
N LYS A 99 0.46 16.46 -5.64
CA LYS A 99 -0.66 15.60 -5.23
C LYS A 99 -1.07 14.76 -6.43
N TRP A 100 -0.62 13.53 -6.47
CA TRP A 100 -0.91 12.62 -7.56
C TRP A 100 -1.64 11.38 -7.07
N PHE A 101 -2.50 10.81 -7.93
CA PHE A 101 -3.15 9.54 -7.66
C PHE A 101 -3.14 8.63 -8.88
N SER A 102 -3.24 7.34 -8.65
CA SER A 102 -3.41 6.33 -9.70
C SER A 102 -4.26 5.15 -9.23
N VAL A 103 -4.85 4.42 -10.17
CA VAL A 103 -5.62 3.19 -9.92
C VAL A 103 -5.02 2.06 -10.75
N PRO A 104 -3.75 1.70 -10.48
CA PRO A 104 -3.01 0.73 -11.27
C PRO A 104 -3.48 -0.70 -11.05
N ARG A 105 -3.32 -1.55 -12.09
CA ARG A 105 -3.25 -2.99 -11.93
C ARG A 105 -1.83 -3.36 -11.53
N LEU A 106 -1.71 -4.20 -10.49
CA LEU A 106 -0.45 -4.65 -9.89
C LEU A 106 -0.37 -6.17 -9.93
N PHE A 107 0.85 -6.71 -9.95
CA PHE A 107 1.11 -8.12 -10.16
C PHE A 107 2.10 -8.66 -9.12
N ARG A 108 1.72 -9.73 -8.40
CA ARG A 108 2.59 -10.39 -7.42
C ARG A 108 2.57 -11.89 -7.61
N TYR A 109 3.72 -12.49 -7.77
CA TYR A 109 3.86 -13.94 -7.88
C TYR A 109 3.81 -14.59 -6.50
N GLU A 110 2.63 -14.50 -5.87
CA GLU A 110 2.38 -15.11 -4.56
C GLU A 110 1.50 -16.36 -4.71
N ARG A 111 1.51 -17.21 -3.68
CA ARG A 111 0.59 -18.35 -3.64
C ARG A 111 -0.85 -17.82 -3.54
N PRO A 112 -1.74 -18.14 -4.50
CA PRO A 112 -3.12 -17.69 -4.46
C PRO A 112 -3.83 -18.22 -3.21
N GLN A 113 -4.60 -17.35 -2.57
CA GLN A 113 -5.44 -17.67 -1.41
C GLN A 113 -6.79 -16.97 -1.55
N LYS A 114 -7.76 -17.32 -0.69
CA LYS A 114 -9.05 -16.62 -0.66
C LYS A 114 -8.83 -15.12 -0.43
N GLY A 115 -9.25 -14.29 -1.38
CA GLY A 115 -9.06 -12.83 -1.34
C GLY A 115 -7.66 -12.35 -1.74
N ARG A 116 -6.70 -13.23 -2.06
CA ARG A 116 -5.35 -12.88 -2.49
C ARG A 116 -5.06 -13.46 -3.87
N HIS A 117 -5.06 -12.60 -4.86
CA HIS A 117 -4.80 -12.95 -6.25
C HIS A 117 -3.40 -12.50 -6.67
N ARG A 118 -2.94 -13.00 -7.81
CA ARG A 118 -1.67 -12.60 -8.42
C ARG A 118 -1.78 -11.28 -9.19
N GLU A 119 -3.00 -10.84 -9.46
CA GLU A 119 -3.31 -9.50 -9.94
C GLU A 119 -4.29 -8.83 -9.00
N HIS A 120 -4.12 -7.54 -8.76
CA HIS A 120 -5.05 -6.73 -7.99
C HIS A 120 -5.01 -5.27 -8.44
N TYR A 121 -6.06 -4.54 -8.15
CA TYR A 121 -6.09 -3.10 -8.31
C TYR A 121 -5.82 -2.44 -6.96
N GLN A 122 -5.19 -1.29 -7.00
CA GLN A 122 -4.91 -0.50 -5.81
C GLN A 122 -5.25 0.96 -6.10
N TRP A 123 -5.81 1.64 -5.13
CA TRP A 123 -5.96 3.09 -5.17
C TRP A 123 -4.79 3.71 -4.41
N ASN A 124 -3.93 4.42 -5.13
CA ASN A 124 -2.78 5.11 -4.58
C ASN A 124 -3.03 6.61 -4.65
N CYS A 125 -2.88 7.30 -3.52
CA CYS A 125 -2.84 8.75 -3.43
C CYS A 125 -1.54 9.13 -2.74
N ASP A 126 -0.74 9.95 -3.39
CA ASP A 126 0.59 10.30 -2.93
C ASP A 126 0.72 11.82 -2.86
N MET A 127 1.30 12.31 -1.76
CA MET A 127 1.62 13.72 -1.56
C MET A 127 3.12 13.88 -1.37
N VAL A 128 3.78 14.63 -2.25
CA VAL A 128 5.23 14.82 -2.23
C VAL A 128 5.58 16.28 -2.00
N GLY A 129 6.39 16.53 -0.97
CA GLY A 129 6.87 17.88 -0.65
C GLY A 129 6.06 18.60 0.44
N GLU A 130 5.18 17.90 1.16
CA GLU A 130 4.55 18.33 2.41
C GLU A 130 5.10 17.48 3.56
N LYS A 131 5.42 18.12 4.68
CA LYS A 131 6.04 17.46 5.87
C LYS A 131 5.15 17.52 7.11
N SER A 132 4.08 18.28 7.07
CA SER A 132 3.19 18.42 8.22
C SER A 132 2.17 17.28 8.28
N ALA A 133 1.63 17.03 9.46
CA ALA A 133 0.52 16.07 9.67
C ALA A 133 -0.75 16.41 8.87
N MET A 134 -0.80 17.58 8.23
CA MET A 134 -1.89 17.94 7.34
C MET A 134 -1.93 17.06 6.09
N ALA A 135 -0.76 16.54 5.64
CA ALA A 135 -0.72 15.62 4.51
C ALA A 135 -1.46 14.31 4.84
N GLU A 136 -1.17 13.73 6.00
CA GLU A 136 -1.84 12.50 6.46
C GLU A 136 -3.33 12.74 6.70
N ALA A 137 -3.69 13.87 7.32
CA ALA A 137 -5.09 14.22 7.54
C ALA A 137 -5.87 14.36 6.23
N GLU A 138 -5.28 14.97 5.21
CA GLU A 138 -5.89 15.11 3.89
C GLU A 138 -6.03 13.76 3.17
N LEU A 139 -5.03 12.89 3.25
CA LEU A 139 -5.11 11.54 2.70
C LEU A 139 -6.19 10.70 3.38
N ILE A 140 -6.32 10.78 4.71
CA ILE A 140 -7.39 10.12 5.47
C ILE A 140 -8.76 10.69 5.04
N GLY A 141 -8.87 12.01 4.90
CA GLY A 141 -10.10 12.66 4.41
C GLY A 141 -10.48 12.19 3.01
N THR A 142 -9.51 12.05 2.11
CA THR A 142 -9.70 11.51 0.76
C THR A 142 -10.20 10.07 0.80
N LEU A 143 -9.62 9.23 1.66
CA LEU A 143 -10.07 7.84 1.88
C LEU A 143 -11.54 7.82 2.37
N CYS A 144 -11.86 8.61 3.39
CA CYS A 144 -13.23 8.70 3.91
C CYS A 144 -14.24 9.15 2.85
N LEU A 145 -13.86 10.12 2.02
CA LEU A 145 -14.69 10.56 0.90
C LEU A 145 -14.92 9.43 -0.11
N GLY A 146 -13.88 8.68 -0.48
CA GLY A 146 -13.99 7.53 -1.38
C GLY A 146 -14.93 6.45 -0.83
N LEU A 147 -14.85 6.15 0.46
CA LEU A 147 -15.75 5.20 1.12
C LEU A 147 -17.20 5.72 1.15
N SER A 148 -17.38 7.01 1.42
CA SER A 148 -18.72 7.65 1.40
C SER A 148 -19.35 7.62 0.01
N LEU A 149 -18.59 7.86 -1.06
CA LEU A 149 -19.07 7.75 -2.44
C LEU A 149 -19.48 6.31 -2.83
N LEU A 150 -18.98 5.30 -2.11
CA LEU A 150 -19.40 3.90 -2.22
C LEU A 150 -20.59 3.56 -1.32
N GLY A 151 -21.16 4.54 -0.61
CA GLY A 151 -22.30 4.37 0.28
C GLY A 151 -21.95 3.89 1.69
N LEU A 152 -20.67 3.82 2.05
CA LEU A 152 -20.21 3.43 3.38
C LEU A 152 -20.16 4.65 4.31
N ASN A 153 -20.41 4.42 5.61
CA ASN A 153 -20.43 5.46 6.62
C ASN A 153 -19.76 4.99 7.92
N SER A 154 -19.82 5.80 8.98
CA SER A 154 -19.19 5.51 10.27
C SER A 154 -19.77 4.29 11.02
N GLN A 155 -20.89 3.72 10.59
CA GLN A 155 -21.42 2.46 11.12
C GLN A 155 -20.78 1.24 10.43
N ASP A 156 -20.26 1.42 9.23
CA ASP A 156 -19.72 0.35 8.40
C ASP A 156 -18.20 0.22 8.54
N VAL A 157 -17.50 1.35 8.76
CA VAL A 157 -16.04 1.40 8.74
C VAL A 157 -15.46 2.23 9.88
N VAL A 158 -14.28 1.82 10.35
CA VAL A 158 -13.47 2.54 11.33
C VAL A 158 -12.07 2.73 10.76
N VAL A 159 -11.61 3.97 10.69
CA VAL A 159 -10.23 4.30 10.31
C VAL A 159 -9.34 4.21 11.56
N ARG A 160 -8.38 3.29 11.54
CA ARG A 160 -7.36 3.19 12.59
C ARG A 160 -6.11 3.91 12.14
N VAL A 161 -5.64 4.83 12.96
CA VAL A 161 -4.41 5.58 12.70
C VAL A 161 -3.34 5.12 13.67
N SER A 162 -2.15 4.83 13.16
CA SER A 162 -0.96 4.52 13.95
C SER A 162 0.19 5.41 13.49
N ASP A 163 0.82 6.09 14.41
CA ASP A 163 1.97 6.96 14.17
C ASP A 163 3.20 6.41 14.89
N ARG A 164 4.29 6.19 14.16
CA ARG A 164 5.52 5.62 14.72
C ARG A 164 6.23 6.59 15.66
N SER A 165 6.21 7.88 15.36
CA SER A 165 6.86 8.88 16.21
C SER A 165 6.13 9.03 17.55
N TRP A 166 4.81 8.90 17.54
CA TRP A 166 3.98 8.84 18.74
C TRP A 166 4.36 7.62 19.59
N TRP A 167 4.46 6.45 18.97
CA TRP A 167 4.86 5.22 19.65
C TRP A 167 6.25 5.31 20.23
N ASP A 168 7.22 5.86 19.49
CA ASP A 168 8.59 6.05 19.97
C ASP A 168 8.61 6.95 21.21
N THR A 169 7.90 8.08 21.17
CA THR A 169 7.75 8.99 22.31
C THR A 169 7.06 8.33 23.49
N PHE A 170 6.00 7.56 23.24
CA PHE A 170 5.28 6.83 24.27
C PHE A 170 6.17 5.79 24.96
N LEU A 171 6.85 4.96 24.19
CA LEU A 171 7.74 3.93 24.71
C LEU A 171 8.93 4.53 25.49
N GLU A 172 9.49 5.63 25.01
CA GLU A 172 10.52 6.38 25.71
C GLU A 172 10.08 6.87 27.09
N LYS A 173 8.91 7.49 27.16
CA LYS A 173 8.32 7.94 28.44
C LYS A 173 8.08 6.80 29.44
N HIS A 174 7.92 5.56 28.93
CA HIS A 174 7.75 4.37 29.75
C HIS A 174 9.05 3.59 29.99
N GLY A 175 10.22 4.21 29.71
CA GLY A 175 11.52 3.65 30.03
C GLY A 175 12.02 2.56 29.06
N VAL A 176 11.39 2.42 27.89
CA VAL A 176 11.80 1.44 26.89
C VAL A 176 13.01 1.95 26.11
N GLY A 177 14.11 1.20 26.15
CA GLY A 177 15.32 1.50 25.43
C GLY A 177 15.15 1.52 23.91
N GLU A 178 15.91 2.35 23.21
CA GLU A 178 15.83 2.53 21.76
C GLU A 178 15.99 1.20 20.99
N LYS A 179 16.88 0.31 21.47
CA LYS A 179 17.13 -0.99 20.85
C LYS A 179 15.94 -1.96 20.95
N GLU A 180 15.08 -1.80 21.92
CA GLU A 180 13.94 -2.68 22.19
C GLU A 180 12.68 -2.25 21.44
N ARG A 181 12.54 -0.93 21.15
CA ARG A 181 11.36 -0.34 20.48
C ARG A 181 10.98 -1.04 19.17
N PRO A 182 11.90 -1.34 18.24
CA PRO A 182 11.54 -2.01 16.98
C PRO A 182 10.90 -3.41 17.18
N SER A 183 11.32 -4.15 18.22
CA SER A 183 10.76 -5.45 18.56
C SER A 183 9.34 -5.33 19.08
N ILE A 184 9.10 -4.34 19.95
CA ILE A 184 7.78 -4.05 20.52
C ILE A 184 6.82 -3.62 19.41
N LEU A 185 7.22 -2.69 18.55
CA LEU A 185 6.41 -2.22 17.43
C LEU A 185 6.01 -3.35 16.49
N ARG A 186 6.96 -4.23 16.11
CA ARG A 186 6.65 -5.44 15.32
C ARG A 186 5.65 -6.37 16.00
N THR A 187 5.70 -6.45 17.33
CA THR A 187 4.74 -7.27 18.07
C THR A 187 3.36 -6.63 18.07
N LEU A 188 3.28 -5.30 18.27
CA LEU A 188 2.03 -4.55 18.20
C LEU A 188 1.38 -4.67 16.82
N ASP A 189 2.15 -4.55 15.74
CA ASP A 189 1.67 -4.73 14.36
C ASP A 189 1.04 -6.13 14.13
N ARG A 190 1.52 -7.15 14.86
CA ARG A 190 0.99 -8.53 14.80
C ARG A 190 -0.19 -8.81 15.72
N LEU A 191 -0.61 -7.83 16.54
CA LEU A 191 -1.80 -7.97 17.39
C LEU A 191 -3.10 -7.71 16.63
N ASP A 192 -3.03 -7.10 15.46
CA ASP A 192 -4.19 -6.96 14.59
C ASP A 192 -4.66 -8.35 14.11
N GLY A 193 -5.93 -8.68 14.44
CA GLY A 193 -6.50 -10.01 14.19
C GLY A 193 -6.22 -11.09 15.25
N ALA A 194 -5.42 -10.80 16.28
CA ALA A 194 -5.19 -11.73 17.38
C ALA A 194 -6.38 -11.78 18.34
N THR A 195 -6.65 -12.95 18.94
CA THR A 195 -7.65 -13.11 19.99
C THR A 195 -7.24 -12.37 21.27
N ALA A 196 -8.19 -12.14 22.17
CA ALA A 196 -7.91 -11.47 23.46
C ALA A 196 -6.84 -12.22 24.29
N GLU A 197 -6.84 -13.55 24.23
CA GLU A 197 -5.85 -14.40 24.90
C GLU A 197 -4.46 -14.27 24.27
N GLN A 198 -4.38 -14.33 22.95
CA GLN A 198 -3.13 -14.12 22.21
C GLN A 198 -2.55 -12.71 22.43
N ARG A 199 -3.41 -11.71 22.55
CA ARG A 199 -2.99 -10.34 22.88
C ARG A 199 -2.39 -10.26 24.28
N ARG A 200 -3.04 -10.87 25.27
CA ARG A 200 -2.54 -10.92 26.66
C ARG A 200 -1.21 -11.65 26.76
N GLU A 201 -1.07 -12.79 26.13
CA GLU A 201 0.16 -13.57 26.10
C GLU A 201 1.33 -12.78 25.50
N LYS A 202 1.13 -12.20 24.30
CA LYS A 202 2.16 -11.41 23.62
C LYS A 202 2.52 -10.12 24.36
N LEU A 203 1.53 -9.42 24.95
CA LEU A 203 1.77 -8.23 25.77
C LEU A 203 2.42 -8.60 27.11
N GLY A 204 2.05 -9.72 27.72
CA GLY A 204 2.69 -10.23 28.93
C GLY A 204 4.15 -10.58 28.71
N ALA A 205 4.48 -11.21 27.58
CA ALA A 205 5.87 -11.49 27.18
C ALA A 205 6.68 -10.19 26.98
N LEU A 206 6.08 -9.15 26.40
CA LEU A 206 6.69 -7.82 26.27
C LEU A 206 6.92 -7.13 27.64
N ALA A 207 5.93 -7.18 28.54
CA ALA A 207 6.06 -6.60 29.87
C ALA A 207 7.18 -7.28 30.68
N GLY A 208 7.36 -8.60 30.54
CA GLY A 208 8.48 -9.34 31.13
C GLY A 208 9.85 -9.02 30.54
N ALA A 209 9.89 -8.55 29.29
CA ALA A 209 11.14 -8.12 28.63
C ALA A 209 11.53 -6.66 28.94
N VAL A 210 10.55 -5.81 29.20
CA VAL A 210 10.73 -4.36 29.52
C VAL A 210 10.99 -4.15 31.03
N GLY A 211 10.63 -5.10 31.86
CA GLY A 211 10.80 -5.03 33.34
C GLY A 211 12.09 -5.63 33.88
N ARG A 212 13.10 -5.88 33.01
CA ARG A 212 14.46 -6.28 33.38
C ARG A 212 15.43 -5.19 32.91
#